data_10bc88e8bf79cd2d6906268aa945b88b
#
_entry.id   10bc88e8bf79cd2d6906268aa945b88b
#
_cell.length_a   1.000
_cell.length_b   1.000
_cell.length_c   1.000
_cell.angle_alpha   90.00
_cell.angle_beta   90.00
_cell.angle_gamma   90.00
#
_symmetry.space_group_name_H-M   'P 1'
#
loop_
_entity.id
_entity.type
_entity.pdbx_description
1 polymer ?
#
loop_
_entity_poly.entity_id
_entity_poly.type
_entity_poly.pdbx_seq_one_letter_code
_entity_poly.pdbx_strand_id
1 'polypeptide(L)'
;AAALAEADRALRPVLAHATEVARDLETLLPPGTPAALWPRGVDLARVSPHAVDGCLGAIGDLIRALERAIETVEAEDGAALRPGSAGLDALDEARGRLARWIEVDQAFRAVLRLEDRDVATFVDRDERGGARLNRRPLEVGGLLRDAIFTLSERTLLTSATLAPTRDVAAAVEPLGLRKDEVEAVRLPSPFPLERQMATLAIDGPEPNDAGFARALAAGVGVLATTLRRNTLVLLTSYQMLDDVAARLKPVLEAAGIPLYAQAPGEAAGPLARAFRSGGGAVLLGTASFWEGVDFPGEALEVLVIARLPFAVPTDPVVAARSERIVEEGGDPFRDLALPEALLRFRQGIGRLIRTATDKGAVVIADPRIARSWYGDRFRQALPAPPRVVRSAEEAAHLLLRWFP
;
A
#
# COMPACT_ATOMS: atom_id res chain seq x y z
N ALA A 1 38.77 24.07 9.21
CA ALA A 1 38.26 23.88 10.57
C ALA A 1 37.22 24.96 10.96
N ALA A 2 37.49 26.27 10.72
CA ALA A 2 36.54 27.35 11.08
C ALA A 2 35.21 27.27 10.31
N ALA A 3 35.25 26.98 9.00
CA ALA A 3 34.08 26.88 8.16
C ALA A 3 33.17 25.68 8.52
N LEU A 4 33.75 24.54 8.92
CA LEU A 4 32.98 23.39 9.42
C LEU A 4 32.31 23.69 10.76
N ALA A 5 32.98 24.43 11.64
CA ALA A 5 32.41 24.88 12.91
C ALA A 5 31.27 25.90 12.71
N GLU A 6 31.28 26.67 11.63
CA GLU A 6 30.17 27.55 11.25
C GLU A 6 28.95 26.73 10.78
N ALA A 7 29.16 25.73 9.95
CA ALA A 7 28.07 24.83 9.51
C ALA A 7 27.48 24.03 10.67
N ASP A 8 28.28 23.55 11.62
CA ASP A 8 27.79 22.87 12.83
C ASP A 8 26.94 23.80 13.72
N ARG A 9 27.36 25.08 13.86
CA ARG A 9 26.56 26.09 14.58
C ARG A 9 25.23 26.38 13.87
N ALA A 10 25.23 26.43 12.55
CA ALA A 10 24.02 26.68 11.76
C ALA A 10 22.97 25.53 11.84
N LEU A 11 23.40 24.31 12.16
CA LEU A 11 22.51 23.16 12.30
C LEU A 11 21.61 23.25 13.55
N ARG A 12 22.06 23.85 14.64
CA ARG A 12 21.32 23.91 15.90
C ARG A 12 19.97 24.65 15.80
N PRO A 13 19.89 25.86 15.18
CA PRO A 13 18.60 26.51 14.94
C PRO A 13 17.64 25.69 14.09
N VAL A 14 18.14 24.97 13.07
CA VAL A 14 17.32 24.07 12.24
C VAL A 14 16.64 23.03 13.12
N LEU A 15 17.40 22.35 13.98
CA LEU A 15 16.84 21.32 14.87
C LEU A 15 15.82 21.88 15.86
N ALA A 16 16.07 23.08 16.41
CA ALA A 16 15.16 23.74 17.33
C ALA A 16 13.80 24.06 16.67
N HIS A 17 13.82 24.75 15.53
CA HIS A 17 12.60 25.11 14.81
C HIS A 17 11.89 23.88 14.21
N ALA A 18 12.62 22.90 13.71
CA ALA A 18 12.03 21.65 13.21
C ALA A 18 11.29 20.89 14.33
N THR A 19 11.84 20.90 15.57
CA THR A 19 11.18 20.29 16.73
C THR A 19 9.88 21.01 17.08
N GLU A 20 9.85 22.33 16.98
CA GLU A 20 8.65 23.14 17.20
C GLU A 20 7.59 22.84 16.14
N VAL A 21 7.96 22.88 14.86
CA VAL A 21 7.07 22.52 13.75
C VAL A 21 6.53 21.10 13.93
N ALA A 22 7.36 20.12 14.28
CA ALA A 22 6.93 18.74 14.50
C ALA A 22 5.90 18.64 15.63
N ARG A 23 6.09 19.36 16.73
CA ARG A 23 5.13 19.41 17.84
C ARG A 23 3.80 20.01 17.42
N ASP A 24 3.82 21.08 16.65
CA ASP A 24 2.61 21.70 16.13
C ASP A 24 1.86 20.73 15.19
N LEU A 25 2.59 20.02 14.30
CA LEU A 25 2.03 19.00 13.43
C LEU A 25 1.39 17.84 14.21
N GLU A 26 1.98 17.43 15.34
CA GLU A 26 1.39 16.40 16.20
C GLU A 26 0.01 16.79 16.74
N THR A 27 -0.22 18.09 16.98
CA THR A 27 -1.53 18.59 17.45
C THR A 27 -2.63 18.49 16.39
N LEU A 28 -2.25 18.37 15.13
CA LEU A 28 -3.19 18.23 14.01
C LEU A 28 -3.65 16.78 13.82
N LEU A 29 -2.96 15.81 14.44
CA LEU A 29 -3.32 14.40 14.38
C LEU A 29 -4.22 14.07 15.57
N PRO A 30 -5.53 13.79 15.37
CA PRO A 30 -6.39 13.32 16.43
C PRO A 30 -5.79 12.07 17.11
N PRO A 31 -5.98 11.87 18.42
CA PRO A 31 -5.53 10.68 19.12
C PRO A 31 -6.06 9.41 18.45
N GLY A 32 -5.18 8.45 18.17
CA GLY A 32 -5.54 7.19 17.53
C GLY A 32 -5.73 7.24 16.01
N THR A 33 -5.56 8.39 15.38
CA THR A 33 -5.60 8.53 13.92
C THR A 33 -4.21 8.28 13.32
N PRO A 34 -4.03 7.30 12.44
CA PRO A 34 -2.71 6.99 11.86
C PRO A 34 -2.23 8.05 10.87
N ALA A 35 -3.16 8.72 10.19
CA ALA A 35 -2.88 9.83 9.28
C ALA A 35 -4.07 10.78 9.25
N ALA A 36 -3.81 12.08 9.17
CA ALA A 36 -4.82 13.08 8.87
C ALA A 36 -4.59 13.61 7.48
N LEU A 37 -5.63 13.49 6.66
CA LEU A 37 -5.71 14.27 5.44
C LEU A 37 -5.60 15.71 5.81
N TRP A 38 -4.86 16.32 4.94
CA TRP A 38 -4.79 17.72 4.85
C TRP A 38 -5.83 18.15 3.79
N PRO A 39 -7.02 18.59 4.18
CA PRO A 39 -7.93 19.20 3.24
C PRO A 39 -7.21 20.39 2.63
N ARG A 40 -7.55 20.73 1.41
CA ARG A 40 -7.12 22.00 0.79
C ARG A 40 -7.35 23.12 1.80
N GLY A 41 -6.28 23.77 2.20
CA GLY A 41 -6.33 24.79 3.25
C GLY A 41 -6.25 24.17 4.65
N VAL A 42 -5.30 23.26 4.88
CA VAL A 42 -4.83 23.16 6.24
C VAL A 42 -4.54 24.56 6.67
N ASP A 43 -5.24 24.84 7.71
CA ASP A 43 -4.97 26.01 8.48
C ASP A 43 -3.55 25.89 9.03
N LEU A 44 -2.54 26.17 8.16
CA LEU A 44 -1.16 26.38 8.61
C LEU A 44 -1.12 27.43 9.73
N ALA A 45 -2.19 28.20 9.95
CA ALA A 45 -2.36 29.05 11.11
C ALA A 45 -2.36 28.23 12.43
N ARG A 46 -2.56 26.91 12.38
CA ARG A 46 -2.37 26.03 13.55
C ARG A 46 -0.91 25.62 13.76
N VAL A 47 -0.08 25.72 12.73
CA VAL A 47 1.38 25.58 12.86
C VAL A 47 1.92 27.00 13.02
N SER A 48 2.71 27.23 14.05
CA SER A 48 3.26 28.56 14.31
C SER A 48 3.96 29.12 13.07
N PRO A 49 3.48 30.20 12.45
CA PRO A 49 4.15 30.81 11.29
C PRO A 49 5.60 31.16 11.61
N HIS A 50 5.87 31.59 12.87
CA HIS A 50 7.20 31.87 13.32
C HIS A 50 8.12 30.65 13.33
N ALA A 51 7.61 29.49 13.72
CA ALA A 51 8.39 28.24 13.69
C ALA A 51 8.69 27.80 12.25
N VAL A 52 7.73 27.95 11.34
CA VAL A 52 7.90 27.65 9.91
C VAL A 52 8.93 28.58 9.26
N ASP A 53 8.77 29.89 9.44
CA ASP A 53 9.69 30.88 8.88
C ASP A 53 11.08 30.75 9.49
N GLY A 54 11.15 30.50 10.81
CA GLY A 54 12.39 30.21 11.52
C GLY A 54 13.11 28.98 10.98
N CYS A 55 12.36 27.89 10.71
CA CYS A 55 12.90 26.67 10.13
C CYS A 55 13.45 26.91 8.72
N LEU A 56 12.69 27.57 7.85
CA LEU A 56 13.12 27.92 6.48
C LEU A 56 14.34 28.84 6.50
N GLY A 57 14.36 29.85 7.36
CA GLY A 57 15.50 30.75 7.54
C GLY A 57 16.75 29.99 7.98
N ALA A 58 16.63 29.14 8.99
CA ALA A 58 17.74 28.35 9.53
C ALA A 58 18.29 27.32 8.50
N ILE A 59 17.42 26.67 7.72
CA ILE A 59 17.85 25.79 6.62
C ILE A 59 18.63 26.59 5.56
N GLY A 60 18.15 27.77 5.19
CA GLY A 60 18.85 28.64 4.25
C GLY A 60 20.22 29.10 4.78
N ASP A 61 20.33 29.39 6.08
CA ASP A 61 21.61 29.75 6.71
C ASP A 61 22.60 28.57 6.73
N LEU A 62 22.10 27.36 7.00
CA LEU A 62 22.91 26.14 6.95
C LEU A 62 23.40 25.82 5.54
N ILE A 63 22.56 25.94 4.51
CA ILE A 63 22.94 25.78 3.11
C ILE A 63 24.06 26.76 2.76
N ARG A 64 23.89 28.04 3.06
CA ARG A 64 24.92 29.07 2.82
C ARG A 64 26.24 28.80 3.57
N ALA A 65 26.16 28.29 4.80
CA ALA A 65 27.34 27.93 5.57
C ALA A 65 28.08 26.74 4.97
N LEU A 66 27.36 25.73 4.47
CA LEU A 66 27.95 24.58 3.77
C LEU A 66 28.58 24.99 2.43
N GLU A 67 27.92 25.83 1.64
CA GLU A 67 28.45 26.35 0.38
C GLU A 67 29.79 27.08 0.62
N ARG A 68 29.82 28.02 1.59
CA ARG A 68 31.07 28.74 1.94
C ARG A 68 32.17 27.79 2.44
N ALA A 69 31.80 26.75 3.20
CA ALA A 69 32.77 25.77 3.67
C ALA A 69 33.41 24.98 2.53
N ILE A 70 32.60 24.56 1.57
CA ILE A 70 33.04 23.84 0.36
C ILE A 70 33.94 24.76 -0.48
N GLU A 71 33.50 25.97 -0.79
CA GLU A 71 34.27 26.96 -1.57
C GLU A 71 35.64 27.26 -0.92
N THR A 72 35.68 27.41 0.42
CA THR A 72 36.91 27.65 1.17
C THR A 72 37.90 26.49 1.03
N VAL A 73 37.40 25.25 1.16
CA VAL A 73 38.25 24.04 1.03
C VAL A 73 38.77 23.90 -0.44
N GLU A 74 37.91 24.16 -1.43
CA GLU A 74 38.29 24.11 -2.82
C GLU A 74 39.33 25.16 -3.19
N ALA A 75 39.22 26.36 -2.60
CA ALA A 75 40.18 27.45 -2.86
C ALA A 75 41.53 27.23 -2.18
N GLU A 76 41.54 26.70 -0.93
CA GLU A 76 42.77 26.51 -0.15
C GLU A 76 43.53 25.24 -0.57
N ASP A 77 42.80 24.12 -0.81
CA ASP A 77 43.36 22.78 -0.99
C ASP A 77 43.10 22.14 -2.37
N GLY A 78 42.36 22.83 -3.26
CA GLY A 78 41.87 22.26 -4.53
C GLY A 78 42.98 21.71 -5.44
N ALA A 79 44.19 22.29 -5.37
CA ALA A 79 45.36 21.82 -6.13
C ALA A 79 46.07 20.61 -5.45
N ALA A 80 45.79 20.32 -4.16
CA ALA A 80 46.37 19.25 -3.37
C ALA A 80 45.48 18.02 -3.21
N LEU A 81 44.16 18.15 -3.55
CA LEU A 81 43.17 17.07 -3.43
C LEU A 81 43.44 16.02 -4.54
N ARG A 82 44.00 14.90 -4.16
CA ARG A 82 44.28 13.77 -5.07
C ARG A 82 43.11 12.75 -5.00
N PRO A 83 42.80 12.07 -6.12
CA PRO A 83 41.84 10.96 -6.10
C PRO A 83 42.21 9.93 -5.00
N GLY A 84 41.24 9.57 -4.14
CA GLY A 84 41.43 8.65 -3.02
C GLY A 84 42.10 9.26 -1.79
N SER A 85 42.21 10.57 -1.67
CA SER A 85 42.64 11.24 -0.44
C SER A 85 41.45 11.46 0.51
N ALA A 86 41.71 11.35 1.83
CA ALA A 86 40.69 11.64 2.85
C ALA A 86 40.09 13.05 2.76
N GLY A 87 40.84 14.00 2.18
CA GLY A 87 40.35 15.36 1.93
C GLY A 87 39.29 15.40 0.81
N LEU A 88 39.49 14.66 -0.29
CA LEU A 88 38.51 14.57 -1.37
C LEU A 88 37.25 13.84 -0.94
N ASP A 89 37.39 12.73 -0.18
CA ASP A 89 36.25 11.99 0.36
C ASP A 89 35.41 12.87 1.30
N ALA A 90 36.06 13.69 2.14
CA ALA A 90 35.37 14.64 3.04
C ALA A 90 34.65 15.76 2.26
N LEU A 91 35.23 16.24 1.15
CA LEU A 91 34.62 17.25 0.27
C LEU A 91 33.39 16.66 -0.44
N ASP A 92 33.49 15.46 -0.96
CA ASP A 92 32.38 14.78 -1.61
C ASP A 92 31.24 14.45 -0.63
N GLU A 93 31.58 14.09 0.62
CA GLU A 93 30.58 13.97 1.69
C GLU A 93 29.90 15.32 1.99
N ALA A 94 30.66 16.40 2.07
CA ALA A 94 30.10 17.74 2.30
C ALA A 94 29.16 18.17 1.18
N ARG A 95 29.55 17.93 -0.09
CA ARG A 95 28.70 18.17 -1.27
C ARG A 95 27.42 17.34 -1.24
N GLY A 96 27.52 16.07 -0.84
CA GLY A 96 26.38 15.18 -0.65
C GLY A 96 25.43 15.66 0.45
N ARG A 97 25.95 16.20 1.54
CA ARG A 97 25.15 16.83 2.62
C ARG A 97 24.49 18.12 2.13
N LEU A 98 25.19 18.97 1.42
CA LEU A 98 24.63 20.19 0.83
C LEU A 98 23.46 19.86 -0.10
N ALA A 99 23.64 18.92 -1.02
CA ALA A 99 22.58 18.49 -1.93
C ALA A 99 21.32 18.02 -1.18
N ARG A 100 21.48 17.23 -0.12
CA ARG A 100 20.35 16.79 0.72
C ARG A 100 19.64 17.94 1.41
N TRP A 101 20.36 18.94 1.92
CA TRP A 101 19.73 20.10 2.55
C TRP A 101 18.99 20.99 1.57
N ILE A 102 19.51 21.12 0.33
CA ILE A 102 18.78 21.78 -0.76
C ILE A 102 17.49 21.03 -1.10
N GLU A 103 17.53 19.70 -1.16
CA GLU A 103 16.33 18.88 -1.36
C GLU A 103 15.32 19.04 -0.22
N VAL A 104 15.78 19.09 1.04
CA VAL A 104 14.92 19.32 2.21
C VAL A 104 14.28 20.71 2.15
N ASP A 105 15.02 21.76 1.83
CA ASP A 105 14.47 23.11 1.67
C ASP A 105 13.41 23.15 0.57
N GLN A 106 13.71 22.59 -0.58
CA GLN A 106 12.78 22.52 -1.72
C GLN A 106 11.51 21.72 -1.37
N ALA A 107 11.67 20.55 -0.74
CA ALA A 107 10.55 19.74 -0.31
C ALA A 107 9.68 20.44 0.72
N PHE A 108 10.30 21.12 1.71
CA PHE A 108 9.56 21.84 2.74
C PHE A 108 8.79 23.03 2.15
N ARG A 109 9.43 23.82 1.27
CA ARG A 109 8.75 24.90 0.53
C ARG A 109 7.64 24.38 -0.37
N ALA A 110 7.85 23.25 -1.03
CA ALA A 110 6.83 22.64 -1.89
C ALA A 110 5.61 22.17 -1.10
N VAL A 111 5.81 21.67 0.12
CA VAL A 111 4.72 21.30 1.03
C VAL A 111 3.93 22.52 1.50
N LEU A 112 4.61 23.63 1.75
CA LEU A 112 3.97 24.89 2.18
C LEU A 112 3.20 25.59 1.06
N ARG A 113 3.54 25.32 -0.21
CA ARG A 113 2.78 25.76 -1.38
C ARG A 113 1.58 24.85 -1.60
N LEU A 114 0.50 25.09 -0.89
CA LEU A 114 -0.76 24.32 -0.95
C LEU A 114 -1.53 24.45 -2.27
N GLU A 115 -0.96 25.10 -3.28
CA GLU A 115 -1.62 25.42 -4.55
C GLU A 115 -1.55 24.28 -5.58
N ASP A 116 -0.73 23.26 -5.34
CA ASP A 116 -0.56 22.16 -6.26
C ASP A 116 -1.72 21.15 -6.15
N ARG A 117 -2.64 21.23 -7.11
CA ARG A 117 -3.83 20.38 -7.17
C ARG A 117 -3.53 18.92 -7.55
N ASP A 118 -2.33 18.67 -8.05
CA ASP A 118 -1.90 17.35 -8.51
C ASP A 118 -1.21 16.54 -7.41
N VAL A 119 -1.20 17.07 -6.19
CA VAL A 119 -0.49 16.47 -5.05
C VAL A 119 -1.35 16.41 -3.81
N ALA A 120 -1.38 15.25 -3.15
CA ALA A 120 -1.88 15.11 -1.80
C ALA A 120 -0.79 15.49 -0.79
N THR A 121 -1.09 16.46 0.07
CA THR A 121 -0.27 16.79 1.24
C THR A 121 -0.96 16.29 2.49
N PHE A 122 -0.24 15.61 3.39
CA PHE A 122 -0.83 15.04 4.60
C PHE A 122 0.21 14.83 5.70
N VAL A 123 -0.26 14.74 6.94
CA VAL A 123 0.54 14.38 8.10
C VAL A 123 0.22 12.95 8.51
N ASP A 124 1.23 12.14 8.74
CA ASP A 124 1.12 10.83 9.36
C ASP A 124 2.09 10.71 10.54
N ARG A 125 2.12 9.53 11.17
CA ARG A 125 3.11 9.21 12.20
C ARG A 125 4.18 8.29 11.61
N ASP A 126 5.43 8.60 11.94
CA ASP A 126 6.54 7.71 11.64
C ASP A 126 6.53 6.48 12.57
N GLU A 127 7.46 5.55 12.34
CA GLU A 127 7.59 4.32 13.15
C GLU A 127 7.92 4.60 14.63
N ARG A 128 8.43 5.79 14.95
CA ARG A 128 8.74 6.25 16.30
C ARG A 128 7.63 7.06 16.94
N GLY A 129 6.52 7.23 16.20
CA GLY A 129 5.35 7.98 16.64
C GLY A 129 5.43 9.50 16.41
N GLY A 130 6.53 9.99 15.82
CA GLY A 130 6.69 11.40 15.46
C GLY A 130 5.84 11.81 14.26
N ALA A 131 5.44 13.08 14.21
CA ALA A 131 4.70 13.61 13.06
C ALA A 131 5.60 13.71 11.83
N ARG A 132 5.09 13.24 10.70
CA ARG A 132 5.75 13.29 9.40
C ARG A 132 4.85 13.96 8.39
N LEU A 133 5.36 15.01 7.75
CA LEU A 133 4.68 15.72 6.68
C LEU A 133 5.03 15.05 5.35
N ASN A 134 4.00 14.69 4.60
CA ASN A 134 4.11 13.97 3.33
C ASN A 134 3.55 14.79 2.20
N ARG A 135 4.15 14.61 1.02
CA ARG A 135 3.65 15.10 -0.26
C ARG A 135 3.71 13.96 -1.27
N ARG A 136 2.56 13.60 -1.84
CA ARG A 136 2.46 12.52 -2.82
C ARG A 136 1.69 12.97 -4.05
N PRO A 137 2.20 12.76 -5.26
CA PRO A 137 1.45 13.04 -6.48
C PRO A 137 0.17 12.20 -6.50
N LEU A 138 -0.94 12.79 -6.94
CA LEU A 138 -2.22 12.10 -7.14
C LEU A 138 -2.15 11.15 -8.33
N GLU A 139 -1.37 11.53 -9.34
CA GLU A 139 -1.11 10.73 -10.52
C GLU A 139 0.38 10.66 -10.80
N VAL A 140 0.86 9.47 -11.11
CA VAL A 140 2.27 9.21 -11.39
C VAL A 140 2.56 9.05 -12.88
N GLY A 141 1.53 9.11 -13.72
CA GLY A 141 1.65 8.85 -15.16
C GLY A 141 2.65 9.76 -15.87
N GLY A 142 2.61 11.06 -15.59
CA GLY A 142 3.59 12.02 -16.15
C GLY A 142 5.03 11.69 -15.72
N LEU A 143 5.25 11.40 -14.45
CA LEU A 143 6.56 11.02 -13.92
C LEU A 143 7.08 9.73 -14.56
N LEU A 144 6.20 8.71 -14.72
CA LEU A 144 6.57 7.46 -15.37
C LEU A 144 6.88 7.68 -16.85
N ARG A 145 6.12 8.54 -17.54
CA ARG A 145 6.37 8.90 -18.92
C ARG A 145 7.78 9.47 -19.07
N ASP A 146 8.12 10.46 -18.28
CA ASP A 146 9.42 11.14 -18.35
C ASP A 146 10.58 10.23 -17.93
N ALA A 147 10.39 9.44 -16.87
CA ALA A 147 11.46 8.62 -16.31
C ALA A 147 11.70 7.30 -17.07
N ILE A 148 10.73 6.78 -17.79
CA ILE A 148 10.80 5.45 -18.43
C ILE A 148 10.54 5.52 -19.93
N PHE A 149 9.35 6.03 -20.33
CA PHE A 149 8.88 5.85 -21.70
C PHE A 149 9.56 6.79 -22.71
N THR A 150 10.05 7.95 -22.26
CA THR A 150 10.84 8.86 -23.13
C THR A 150 12.30 8.42 -23.30
N LEU A 151 12.80 7.57 -22.39
CA LEU A 151 14.18 7.09 -22.41
C LEU A 151 14.37 5.82 -23.25
N SER A 152 13.31 5.17 -23.66
CA SER A 152 13.34 3.89 -24.38
C SER A 152 12.54 3.98 -25.68
N GLU A 153 13.14 3.55 -26.80
CA GLU A 153 12.42 3.47 -28.09
C GLU A 153 11.28 2.44 -28.06
N ARG A 154 11.43 1.39 -27.25
CA ARG A 154 10.43 0.33 -27.08
C ARG A 154 10.41 -0.15 -25.65
N THR A 155 9.20 -0.25 -25.06
CA THR A 155 9.00 -0.78 -23.72
C THR A 155 7.95 -1.89 -23.78
N LEU A 156 8.26 -3.05 -23.19
CA LEU A 156 7.31 -4.15 -23.04
C LEU A 156 6.81 -4.19 -21.60
N LEU A 157 5.49 -3.99 -21.43
CA LEU A 157 4.80 -4.16 -20.16
C LEU A 157 4.06 -5.50 -20.16
N THR A 158 4.32 -6.35 -19.19
CA THR A 158 3.66 -7.65 -19.06
C THR A 158 3.13 -7.86 -17.65
N SER A 159 1.88 -8.32 -17.54
CA SER A 159 1.26 -8.65 -16.27
C SER A 159 0.06 -9.57 -16.50
N ALA A 160 -0.22 -10.44 -15.53
CA ALA A 160 -1.45 -11.23 -15.50
C ALA A 160 -2.70 -10.39 -15.18
N THR A 161 -2.53 -9.21 -14.59
CA THR A 161 -3.61 -8.36 -14.08
C THR A 161 -3.44 -6.89 -14.49
N LEU A 162 -2.86 -6.62 -15.65
CA LEU A 162 -2.56 -5.25 -16.11
C LEU A 162 -3.84 -4.40 -16.26
N ALA A 163 -4.93 -4.99 -16.74
CA ALA A 163 -6.18 -4.27 -16.96
C ALA A 163 -7.35 -4.91 -16.17
N PRO A 164 -8.07 -4.11 -15.36
CA PRO A 164 -9.26 -4.58 -14.65
C PRO A 164 -10.42 -4.93 -15.60
N THR A 165 -10.42 -4.32 -16.78
CA THR A 165 -11.44 -4.49 -17.82
C THR A 165 -10.80 -4.93 -19.14
N ARG A 166 -11.61 -5.06 -20.22
CA ARG A 166 -11.10 -5.27 -21.58
C ARG A 166 -10.60 -3.96 -22.24
N ASP A 167 -10.83 -2.84 -21.60
CA ASP A 167 -10.38 -1.53 -22.08
C ASP A 167 -8.89 -1.32 -21.79
N VAL A 168 -8.12 -1.19 -22.84
CA VAL A 168 -6.68 -0.92 -22.77
C VAL A 168 -6.40 0.49 -22.25
N ALA A 169 -7.23 1.48 -22.57
CA ALA A 169 -7.05 2.85 -22.10
C ALA A 169 -7.05 2.89 -20.56
N ALA A 170 -8.01 2.23 -19.92
CA ALA A 170 -8.08 2.15 -18.46
C ALA A 170 -6.84 1.51 -17.81
N ALA A 171 -6.03 0.76 -18.56
CA ALA A 171 -4.80 0.15 -18.07
C ALA A 171 -3.57 1.04 -18.26
N VAL A 172 -3.51 1.82 -19.33
CA VAL A 172 -2.31 2.55 -19.73
C VAL A 172 -2.32 4.03 -19.38
N GLU A 173 -3.49 4.65 -19.29
CA GLU A 173 -3.63 6.06 -18.88
C GLU A 173 -3.02 6.36 -17.50
N PRO A 174 -3.21 5.53 -16.46
CA PRO A 174 -2.55 5.74 -15.16
C PRO A 174 -1.02 5.67 -15.23
N LEU A 175 -0.47 5.07 -16.29
CA LEU A 175 0.98 4.99 -16.56
C LEU A 175 1.48 6.19 -17.38
N GLY A 176 0.62 7.13 -17.74
CA GLY A 176 0.97 8.29 -18.57
C GLY A 176 1.05 7.99 -20.07
N LEU A 177 0.49 6.88 -20.51
CA LEU A 177 0.46 6.46 -21.92
C LEU A 177 -0.92 6.67 -22.51
N ARG A 178 -0.97 7.03 -23.81
CA ARG A 178 -2.22 7.11 -24.55
C ARG A 178 -2.49 5.78 -25.27
N LYS A 179 -3.76 5.50 -25.51
CA LYS A 179 -4.18 4.28 -26.19
C LYS A 179 -3.58 4.12 -27.59
N ASP A 180 -3.40 5.23 -28.30
CA ASP A 180 -2.83 5.25 -29.65
C ASP A 180 -1.29 5.03 -29.69
N GLU A 181 -0.62 5.10 -28.52
CA GLU A 181 0.82 4.86 -28.36
C GLU A 181 1.13 3.38 -28.01
N VAL A 182 0.10 2.56 -27.76
CA VAL A 182 0.29 1.22 -27.19
C VAL A 182 -0.34 0.15 -28.08
N GLU A 183 0.44 -0.85 -28.41
CA GLU A 183 -0.06 -2.11 -28.94
C GLU A 183 -0.34 -3.08 -27.77
N ALA A 184 -1.60 -3.47 -27.61
CA ALA A 184 -2.02 -4.35 -26.53
C ALA A 184 -2.37 -5.74 -27.03
N VAL A 185 -1.72 -6.75 -26.45
CA VAL A 185 -1.99 -8.15 -26.70
C VAL A 185 -2.55 -8.81 -25.44
N ARG A 186 -3.69 -9.44 -25.54
CA ARG A 186 -4.29 -10.20 -24.46
C ARG A 186 -4.23 -11.70 -24.78
N LEU A 187 -3.50 -12.41 -23.95
CA LEU A 187 -3.41 -13.85 -24.04
C LEU A 187 -4.44 -14.49 -23.08
N PRO A 188 -5.11 -15.59 -23.46
CA PRO A 188 -5.93 -16.36 -22.54
C PRO A 188 -5.08 -16.97 -21.43
N SER A 189 -5.71 -17.27 -20.29
CA SER A 189 -5.03 -18.03 -19.23
C SER A 189 -4.60 -19.40 -19.75
N PRO A 190 -3.35 -19.83 -19.49
CA PRO A 190 -2.92 -21.19 -19.84
C PRO A 190 -3.56 -22.25 -18.93
N PHE A 191 -4.24 -21.83 -17.85
CA PHE A 191 -4.83 -22.72 -16.87
C PHE A 191 -6.34 -22.86 -17.07
N PRO A 192 -6.91 -24.08 -16.94
CA PRO A 192 -8.35 -24.32 -16.97
C PRO A 192 -8.99 -23.93 -15.62
N LEU A 193 -8.95 -22.63 -15.29
CA LEU A 193 -9.31 -22.09 -13.96
C LEU A 193 -10.68 -22.55 -13.47
N GLU A 194 -11.67 -22.71 -14.37
CA GLU A 194 -13.02 -23.20 -14.02
C GLU A 194 -13.01 -24.62 -13.45
N ARG A 195 -11.99 -25.42 -13.77
CA ARG A 195 -11.82 -26.79 -13.28
C ARG A 195 -10.85 -26.89 -12.10
N GLN A 196 -10.08 -25.85 -11.87
CA GLN A 196 -9.04 -25.79 -10.83
C GLN A 196 -9.49 -24.99 -9.61
N MET A 197 -10.50 -24.12 -9.75
CA MET A 197 -10.91 -23.20 -8.70
C MET A 197 -12.40 -23.30 -8.38
N ALA A 198 -12.74 -23.74 -7.18
CA ALA A 198 -14.10 -23.61 -6.65
C ALA A 198 -14.30 -22.18 -6.15
N THR A 199 -15.45 -21.57 -6.45
CA THR A 199 -15.79 -20.23 -6.00
C THR A 199 -17.10 -20.24 -5.22
N LEU A 200 -17.06 -19.83 -3.95
CA LEU A 200 -18.19 -19.77 -3.03
C LEU A 200 -18.35 -18.38 -2.44
N ALA A 201 -19.59 -17.96 -2.21
CA ALA A 201 -19.90 -16.72 -1.50
C ALA A 201 -20.82 -17.04 -0.31
N ILE A 202 -20.46 -16.65 0.88
CA ILE A 202 -21.26 -16.86 2.10
C ILE A 202 -22.26 -15.72 2.24
N ASP A 203 -23.54 -16.07 2.36
CA ASP A 203 -24.63 -15.12 2.60
C ASP A 203 -24.71 -14.81 4.10
N GLY A 204 -23.75 -14.04 4.60
CA GLY A 204 -23.55 -13.70 6.01
C GLY A 204 -23.91 -12.26 6.36
N PRO A 205 -23.46 -11.77 7.54
CA PRO A 205 -23.63 -10.39 7.97
C PRO A 205 -22.85 -9.43 7.04
N GLU A 206 -23.29 -8.18 7.00
CA GLU A 206 -22.59 -7.12 6.27
C GLU A 206 -21.23 -6.79 6.94
N PRO A 207 -20.23 -6.35 6.17
CA PRO A 207 -18.90 -6.04 6.71
C PRO A 207 -18.85 -4.98 7.83
N ASN A 208 -19.85 -4.11 7.90
CA ASN A 208 -19.97 -3.08 8.93
C ASN A 208 -20.81 -3.50 10.15
N ASP A 209 -21.39 -4.69 10.12
CA ASP A 209 -22.14 -5.21 11.26
C ASP A 209 -21.21 -5.58 12.41
N ALA A 210 -21.61 -5.27 13.65
CA ALA A 210 -20.85 -5.61 14.86
C ALA A 210 -20.57 -7.11 15.01
N GLY A 211 -21.37 -7.97 14.38
CA GLY A 211 -21.23 -9.42 14.36
C GLY A 211 -20.29 -9.97 13.30
N PHE A 212 -19.84 -9.15 12.36
CA PHE A 212 -19.10 -9.62 11.17
C PHE A 212 -17.80 -10.35 11.53
N ALA A 213 -16.93 -9.76 12.35
CA ALA A 213 -15.67 -10.39 12.74
C ALA A 213 -15.87 -11.72 13.47
N ARG A 214 -16.92 -11.83 14.31
CA ARG A 214 -17.29 -13.07 14.99
C ARG A 214 -17.75 -14.14 14.00
N ALA A 215 -18.61 -13.77 13.06
CA ALA A 215 -19.09 -14.69 12.02
C ALA A 215 -17.96 -15.16 11.11
N LEU A 216 -17.06 -14.24 10.71
CA LEU A 216 -15.87 -14.55 9.92
C LEU A 216 -14.94 -15.52 10.66
N ALA A 217 -14.62 -15.26 11.93
CA ALA A 217 -13.77 -16.15 12.74
C ALA A 217 -14.39 -17.54 12.89
N ALA A 218 -15.70 -17.63 13.20
CA ALA A 218 -16.40 -18.89 13.29
C ALA A 218 -16.37 -19.64 11.95
N GLY A 219 -16.63 -18.95 10.84
CA GLY A 219 -16.61 -19.53 9.50
C GLY A 219 -15.24 -20.03 9.08
N VAL A 220 -14.18 -19.27 9.32
CA VAL A 220 -12.79 -19.70 9.07
C VAL A 220 -12.43 -20.90 9.95
N GLY A 221 -12.86 -20.91 11.23
CA GLY A 221 -12.67 -22.03 12.12
C GLY A 221 -13.31 -23.31 11.58
N VAL A 222 -14.55 -23.25 11.11
CA VAL A 222 -15.26 -24.39 10.49
C VAL A 222 -14.51 -24.87 9.24
N LEU A 223 -14.14 -23.97 8.34
CA LEU A 223 -13.38 -24.33 7.12
C LEU A 223 -12.05 -25.00 7.46
N ALA A 224 -11.26 -24.41 8.35
CA ALA A 224 -9.94 -24.93 8.70
C ALA A 224 -10.01 -26.28 9.41
N THR A 225 -10.92 -26.46 10.37
CA THR A 225 -11.07 -27.72 11.13
C THR A 225 -11.63 -28.85 10.29
N THR A 226 -12.51 -28.53 9.33
CA THR A 226 -13.15 -29.53 8.46
C THR A 226 -12.26 -29.94 7.31
N LEU A 227 -11.61 -28.97 6.66
CA LEU A 227 -10.84 -29.23 5.42
C LEU A 227 -9.40 -29.65 5.72
N ARG A 228 -8.81 -29.19 6.82
CA ARG A 228 -7.40 -29.43 7.18
C ARG A 228 -6.43 -29.03 6.09
N ARG A 229 -6.72 -27.92 5.36
CA ARG A 229 -5.91 -27.42 4.25
C ARG A 229 -5.37 -26.04 4.53
N ASN A 230 -4.24 -25.71 3.93
CA ASN A 230 -3.64 -24.39 4.05
C ASN A 230 -4.61 -23.28 3.61
N THR A 231 -4.96 -22.43 4.55
CA THR A 231 -5.99 -21.40 4.38
C THR A 231 -5.40 -20.02 4.58
N LEU A 232 -5.44 -19.17 3.55
CA LEU A 232 -5.12 -17.75 3.65
C LEU A 232 -6.40 -16.94 3.79
N VAL A 233 -6.47 -16.09 4.80
CA VAL A 233 -7.57 -15.13 5.00
C VAL A 233 -7.06 -13.73 4.68
N LEU A 234 -7.59 -13.12 3.64
CA LEU A 234 -7.26 -11.75 3.23
C LEU A 234 -8.19 -10.76 3.91
N LEU A 235 -7.62 -9.91 4.75
CA LEU A 235 -8.31 -8.87 5.50
C LEU A 235 -7.90 -7.48 4.98
N THR A 236 -8.70 -6.46 5.30
CA THR A 236 -8.49 -5.07 4.86
C THR A 236 -7.97 -4.14 5.95
N SER A 237 -7.87 -4.61 7.20
CA SER A 237 -7.33 -3.83 8.33
C SER A 237 -6.71 -4.72 9.40
N TYR A 238 -5.69 -4.19 10.09
CA TYR A 238 -5.08 -4.86 11.24
C TYR A 238 -6.06 -5.01 12.42
N GLN A 239 -6.90 -4.01 12.67
CA GLN A 239 -7.90 -4.09 13.73
C GLN A 239 -8.84 -5.31 13.57
N MET A 240 -9.30 -5.55 12.34
CA MET A 240 -10.12 -6.73 12.05
C MET A 240 -9.29 -8.01 12.15
N LEU A 241 -8.04 -7.99 11.72
CA LEU A 241 -7.13 -9.11 11.82
C LEU A 241 -6.97 -9.54 13.28
N ASP A 242 -6.70 -8.60 14.18
CA ASP A 242 -6.51 -8.85 15.61
C ASP A 242 -7.81 -9.42 16.25
N ASP A 243 -8.97 -8.84 15.93
CA ASP A 243 -10.26 -9.33 16.46
C ASP A 243 -10.58 -10.75 15.96
N VAL A 244 -10.32 -11.05 14.69
CA VAL A 244 -10.49 -12.40 14.12
C VAL A 244 -9.47 -13.36 14.71
N ALA A 245 -8.20 -12.98 14.84
CA ALA A 245 -7.14 -13.80 15.40
C ALA A 245 -7.44 -14.22 16.85
N ALA A 246 -7.85 -13.25 17.69
CA ALA A 246 -8.19 -13.50 19.09
C ALA A 246 -9.32 -14.53 19.25
N ARG A 247 -10.32 -14.49 18.36
CA ARG A 247 -11.46 -15.41 18.39
C ARG A 247 -11.13 -16.78 17.79
N LEU A 248 -10.28 -16.81 16.78
CA LEU A 248 -9.93 -18.01 16.03
C LEU A 248 -8.89 -18.86 16.76
N LYS A 249 -7.96 -18.22 17.46
CA LYS A 249 -6.85 -18.87 18.17
C LYS A 249 -7.27 -20.05 19.06
N PRO A 250 -8.22 -19.93 20.01
CA PRO A 250 -8.59 -21.05 20.87
C PRO A 250 -9.21 -22.22 20.11
N VAL A 251 -9.93 -21.94 19.01
CA VAL A 251 -10.56 -22.98 18.17
C VAL A 251 -9.52 -23.78 17.42
N LEU A 252 -8.52 -23.12 16.84
CA LEU A 252 -7.45 -23.76 16.09
C LEU A 252 -6.46 -24.48 16.99
N GLU A 253 -6.12 -23.92 18.16
CA GLU A 253 -5.27 -24.58 19.16
C GLU A 253 -5.89 -25.90 19.63
N ALA A 254 -7.20 -25.90 19.95
CA ALA A 254 -7.93 -27.13 20.31
C ALA A 254 -7.94 -28.18 19.19
N ALA A 255 -7.87 -27.74 17.93
CA ALA A 255 -7.81 -28.59 16.76
C ALA A 255 -6.38 -28.97 16.32
N GLY A 256 -5.35 -28.45 16.98
CA GLY A 256 -3.94 -28.66 16.60
C GLY A 256 -3.58 -28.02 15.26
N ILE A 257 -4.22 -26.90 14.87
CA ILE A 257 -3.98 -26.19 13.63
C ILE A 257 -3.14 -24.94 13.89
N PRO A 258 -1.99 -24.76 13.24
CA PRO A 258 -1.19 -23.54 13.38
C PRO A 258 -1.92 -22.30 12.87
N LEU A 259 -1.86 -21.21 13.65
CA LEU A 259 -2.36 -19.90 13.26
C LEU A 259 -1.18 -18.93 13.11
N TYR A 260 -1.09 -18.32 11.96
CA TYR A 260 -0.16 -17.22 11.65
C TYR A 260 -0.95 -15.94 11.46
N ALA A 261 -0.56 -14.86 12.12
CA ALA A 261 -1.23 -13.57 12.03
C ALA A 261 -0.19 -12.48 11.81
N GLN A 262 -0.37 -11.70 10.76
CA GLN A 262 0.55 -10.62 10.40
C GLN A 262 0.47 -9.48 11.42
N ALA A 263 1.60 -9.08 12.00
CA ALA A 263 1.69 -7.89 12.83
C ALA A 263 1.88 -6.61 11.99
N PRO A 264 1.48 -5.43 12.50
CA PRO A 264 1.80 -4.15 11.85
C PRO A 264 3.31 -3.98 11.65
N GLY A 265 3.72 -3.58 10.43
CA GLY A 265 5.13 -3.41 10.08
C GLY A 265 5.90 -4.71 9.80
N GLU A 266 5.30 -5.88 10.03
CA GLU A 266 5.94 -7.16 9.78
C GLU A 266 6.01 -7.47 8.28
N ALA A 267 7.20 -7.87 7.81
CA ALA A 267 7.39 -8.29 6.44
C ALA A 267 6.65 -9.63 6.16
N ALA A 268 5.89 -9.67 5.07
CA ALA A 268 5.09 -10.84 4.70
C ALA A 268 5.94 -12.10 4.38
N GLY A 269 7.18 -11.93 3.92
CA GLY A 269 8.04 -13.03 3.46
C GLY A 269 8.36 -14.11 4.52
N PRO A 270 8.83 -13.76 5.72
CA PRO A 270 9.09 -14.75 6.78
C PRO A 270 7.84 -15.50 7.19
N LEU A 271 6.72 -14.80 7.37
CA LEU A 271 5.45 -15.38 7.76
C LEU A 271 4.91 -16.35 6.68
N ALA A 272 5.02 -15.96 5.41
CA ALA A 272 4.65 -16.82 4.28
C ALA A 272 5.52 -18.10 4.21
N ARG A 273 6.81 -18.02 4.55
CA ARG A 273 7.68 -19.19 4.62
C ARG A 273 7.26 -20.16 5.73
N ALA A 274 6.95 -19.63 6.92
CA ALA A 274 6.47 -20.43 8.04
C ALA A 274 5.14 -21.13 7.71
N PHE A 275 4.22 -20.39 7.09
CA PHE A 275 2.92 -20.93 6.65
C PHE A 275 3.06 -22.06 5.64
N ARG A 276 3.98 -21.94 4.66
CA ARG A 276 4.20 -22.98 3.63
C ARG A 276 4.67 -24.31 4.20
N SER A 277 5.43 -24.30 5.29
CA SER A 277 5.93 -25.52 5.94
C SER A 277 4.91 -26.19 6.86
N GLY A 278 3.78 -25.54 7.17
CA GLY A 278 2.71 -26.06 8.00
C GLY A 278 1.64 -26.75 7.14
N GLY A 279 1.35 -28.04 7.43
CA GLY A 279 0.22 -28.72 6.80
C GLY A 279 -1.10 -28.30 7.46
N GLY A 280 -2.05 -27.77 6.69
CA GLY A 280 -3.38 -27.37 7.17
C GLY A 280 -3.42 -26.13 8.06
N ALA A 281 -2.47 -25.23 7.93
CA ALA A 281 -2.36 -24.00 8.73
C ALA A 281 -3.33 -22.90 8.27
N VAL A 282 -3.60 -21.92 9.14
CA VAL A 282 -4.33 -20.69 8.81
C VAL A 282 -3.38 -19.50 8.88
N LEU A 283 -3.40 -18.65 7.86
CA LEU A 283 -2.67 -17.39 7.79
C LEU A 283 -3.66 -16.22 7.64
N LEU A 284 -3.57 -15.25 8.53
CA LEU A 284 -4.30 -13.99 8.44
C LEU A 284 -3.36 -12.91 7.92
N GLY A 285 -3.69 -12.31 6.78
CA GLY A 285 -2.87 -11.30 6.14
C GLY A 285 -3.66 -10.06 5.70
N THR A 286 -2.96 -8.91 5.67
CA THR A 286 -3.49 -7.63 5.21
C THR A 286 -2.91 -7.24 3.83
N ALA A 287 -2.77 -5.96 3.53
CA ALA A 287 -2.41 -5.42 2.21
C ALA A 287 -1.21 -6.12 1.54
N SER A 288 -0.12 -6.42 2.28
CA SER A 288 1.06 -7.08 1.74
C SER A 288 0.85 -8.54 1.32
N PHE A 289 -0.26 -9.16 1.77
CA PHE A 289 -0.68 -10.49 1.33
C PHE A 289 -1.64 -10.45 0.15
N TRP A 290 -2.25 -9.30 -0.16
CA TRP A 290 -2.96 -9.10 -1.41
C TRP A 290 -1.99 -9.04 -2.60
N GLU A 291 -0.75 -8.53 -2.36
CA GLU A 291 0.30 -8.38 -3.36
C GLU A 291 1.66 -8.85 -2.78
N GLY A 292 2.57 -9.35 -3.63
CA GLY A 292 3.97 -9.58 -3.22
C GLY A 292 4.33 -10.92 -2.57
N VAL A 293 3.41 -11.86 -2.34
CA VAL A 293 3.71 -13.21 -1.81
C VAL A 293 3.32 -14.29 -2.81
N ASP A 294 4.08 -15.36 -2.86
CA ASP A 294 3.83 -16.51 -3.74
C ASP A 294 3.63 -17.80 -2.94
N PHE A 295 2.58 -18.56 -3.30
CA PHE A 295 2.21 -19.82 -2.64
C PHE A 295 1.98 -20.90 -3.71
N PRO A 296 3.02 -21.60 -4.16
CA PRO A 296 2.87 -22.62 -5.20
C PRO A 296 2.26 -23.91 -4.64
N GLY A 297 1.38 -24.54 -5.44
CA GLY A 297 0.81 -25.85 -5.15
C GLY A 297 0.00 -25.90 -3.85
N GLU A 298 0.18 -26.95 -3.09
CA GLU A 298 -0.51 -27.21 -1.81
C GLU A 298 -0.15 -26.20 -0.70
N ALA A 299 0.80 -25.27 -0.98
CA ALA A 299 1.12 -24.19 -0.04
C ALA A 299 -0.06 -23.24 0.20
N LEU A 300 -1.02 -23.18 -0.74
CA LEU A 300 -2.29 -22.46 -0.57
C LEU A 300 -3.41 -23.18 -1.33
N GLU A 301 -4.39 -23.68 -0.60
CA GLU A 301 -5.52 -24.41 -1.19
C GLU A 301 -6.86 -23.72 -0.92
N VAL A 302 -6.99 -22.97 0.17
CA VAL A 302 -8.21 -22.22 0.51
C VAL A 302 -7.87 -20.76 0.68
N LEU A 303 -8.50 -19.91 -0.11
CA LEU A 303 -8.40 -18.46 -0.02
C LEU A 303 -9.73 -17.90 0.49
N VAL A 304 -9.71 -17.28 1.66
CA VAL A 304 -10.87 -16.57 2.22
C VAL A 304 -10.70 -15.08 2.00
N ILE A 305 -11.64 -14.47 1.29
CA ILE A 305 -11.73 -13.02 1.12
C ILE A 305 -12.74 -12.49 2.15
N ALA A 306 -12.22 -11.87 3.21
CA ALA A 306 -13.05 -11.38 4.31
C ALA A 306 -13.98 -10.24 3.86
N ARG A 307 -13.42 -9.25 3.15
CA ARG A 307 -14.14 -8.10 2.58
C ARG A 307 -13.68 -7.84 1.16
N LEU A 308 -14.56 -7.30 0.33
CA LEU A 308 -14.16 -6.76 -0.97
C LEU A 308 -13.10 -5.66 -0.75
N PRO A 309 -11.96 -5.69 -1.49
CA PRO A 309 -10.76 -4.92 -1.16
C PRO A 309 -10.84 -3.44 -1.59
N PHE A 310 -11.90 -2.76 -1.18
CA PHE A 310 -12.00 -1.32 -1.34
C PHE A 310 -10.91 -0.63 -0.51
N ALA A 311 -10.32 0.41 -1.07
CA ALA A 311 -9.42 1.28 -0.34
C ALA A 311 -10.15 1.97 0.82
N VAL A 312 -9.41 2.31 1.87
CA VAL A 312 -9.96 3.04 3.02
C VAL A 312 -10.24 4.48 2.58
N PRO A 313 -11.49 4.98 2.65
CA PRO A 313 -11.81 6.33 2.18
C PRO A 313 -11.07 7.45 2.92
N THR A 314 -10.59 7.17 4.13
CA THR A 314 -9.79 8.10 4.94
C THR A 314 -8.30 8.05 4.65
N ASP A 315 -7.85 7.22 3.70
CA ASP A 315 -6.48 7.30 3.19
C ASP A 315 -6.28 8.65 2.50
N PRO A 316 -5.25 9.41 2.85
CA PRO A 316 -5.04 10.77 2.34
C PRO A 316 -5.00 10.88 0.82
N VAL A 317 -4.34 9.96 0.15
CA VAL A 317 -4.22 9.99 -1.31
C VAL A 317 -5.55 9.62 -1.96
N VAL A 318 -6.24 8.61 -1.40
CA VAL A 318 -7.57 8.19 -1.89
C VAL A 318 -8.58 9.32 -1.75
N ALA A 319 -8.58 10.02 -0.63
CA ALA A 319 -9.51 11.11 -0.40
C ALA A 319 -9.20 12.31 -1.31
N ALA A 320 -7.94 12.70 -1.47
CA ALA A 320 -7.55 13.80 -2.37
C ALA A 320 -7.88 13.47 -3.84
N ARG A 321 -7.66 12.23 -4.28
CA ARG A 321 -8.08 11.76 -5.62
C ARG A 321 -9.60 11.78 -5.78
N SER A 322 -10.32 11.38 -4.73
CA SER A 322 -11.79 11.41 -4.72
C SER A 322 -12.34 12.83 -4.83
N GLU A 323 -11.77 13.78 -4.09
CA GLU A 323 -12.14 15.19 -4.18
C GLU A 323 -11.92 15.74 -5.58
N ARG A 324 -10.76 15.46 -6.19
CA ARG A 324 -10.46 15.86 -7.55
C ARG A 324 -11.48 15.32 -8.56
N ILE A 325 -11.83 14.04 -8.47
CA ILE A 325 -12.84 13.42 -9.34
C ILE A 325 -14.19 14.13 -9.20
N VAL A 326 -14.61 14.48 -7.97
CA VAL A 326 -15.86 15.23 -7.73
C VAL A 326 -15.78 16.61 -8.37
N GLU A 327 -14.67 17.33 -8.24
CA GLU A 327 -14.48 18.64 -8.86
C GLU A 327 -14.53 18.59 -10.39
N GLU A 328 -14.05 17.49 -10.98
CA GLU A 328 -14.12 17.21 -12.42
C GLU A 328 -15.51 16.71 -12.88
N GLY A 329 -16.45 16.54 -11.94
CA GLY A 329 -17.82 16.09 -12.21
C GLY A 329 -17.98 14.58 -12.32
N GLY A 330 -16.98 13.80 -11.90
CA GLY A 330 -17.00 12.34 -11.88
C GLY A 330 -17.59 11.74 -10.59
N ASP A 331 -17.61 10.42 -10.53
CA ASP A 331 -18.07 9.63 -9.38
C ASP A 331 -16.88 8.86 -8.77
N PRO A 332 -16.37 9.26 -7.59
CA PRO A 332 -15.21 8.62 -6.96
C PRO A 332 -15.38 7.11 -6.72
N PHE A 333 -16.61 6.66 -6.51
CA PHE A 333 -16.84 5.23 -6.34
C PHE A 333 -16.67 4.46 -7.67
N ARG A 334 -17.25 4.97 -8.75
CA ARG A 334 -17.24 4.33 -10.08
C ARG A 334 -15.89 4.48 -10.78
N ASP A 335 -15.27 5.66 -10.63
CA ASP A 335 -14.10 6.06 -11.42
C ASP A 335 -12.78 5.71 -10.71
N LEU A 336 -12.80 5.52 -9.38
CA LEU A 336 -11.60 5.21 -8.58
C LEU A 336 -11.77 3.94 -7.75
N ALA A 337 -12.69 3.95 -6.76
CA ALA A 337 -12.74 2.91 -5.74
C ALA A 337 -13.08 1.53 -6.31
N LEU A 338 -14.05 1.43 -7.22
CA LEU A 338 -14.47 0.16 -7.80
C LEU A 338 -13.44 -0.43 -8.76
N PRO A 339 -12.81 0.31 -9.70
CA PRO A 339 -11.73 -0.21 -10.54
C PRO A 339 -10.52 -0.71 -9.75
N GLU A 340 -10.07 0.04 -8.74
CA GLU A 340 -8.95 -0.36 -7.90
C GLU A 340 -9.28 -1.60 -7.05
N ALA A 341 -10.48 -1.67 -6.49
CA ALA A 341 -10.93 -2.84 -5.74
C ALA A 341 -11.01 -4.09 -6.63
N LEU A 342 -11.47 -3.97 -7.88
CA LEU A 342 -11.50 -5.07 -8.85
C LEU A 342 -10.10 -5.55 -9.21
N LEU A 343 -9.14 -4.65 -9.38
CA LEU A 343 -7.75 -5.00 -9.65
C LEU A 343 -7.15 -5.80 -8.48
N ARG A 344 -7.27 -5.28 -7.25
CA ARG A 344 -6.80 -5.97 -6.03
C ARG A 344 -7.47 -7.32 -5.85
N PHE A 345 -8.77 -7.41 -6.10
CA PHE A 345 -9.52 -8.66 -6.01
C PHE A 345 -8.98 -9.72 -6.96
N ARG A 346 -8.70 -9.37 -8.23
CA ARG A 346 -8.06 -10.27 -9.20
C ARG A 346 -6.66 -10.68 -8.79
N GLN A 347 -5.87 -9.76 -8.27
CA GLN A 347 -4.51 -10.04 -7.78
C GLN A 347 -4.55 -11.04 -6.61
N GLY A 348 -5.48 -10.86 -5.67
CA GLY A 348 -5.68 -11.78 -4.55
C GLY A 348 -6.06 -13.19 -5.02
N ILE A 349 -7.02 -13.31 -5.91
CA ILE A 349 -7.47 -14.60 -6.47
C ILE A 349 -6.36 -15.28 -7.27
N GLY A 350 -5.61 -14.51 -8.04
CA GLY A 350 -4.52 -15.01 -8.88
C GLY A 350 -3.39 -15.69 -8.11
N ARG A 351 -3.43 -15.67 -6.76
CA ARG A 351 -2.45 -16.38 -5.92
C ARG A 351 -2.74 -17.86 -5.76
N LEU A 352 -3.98 -18.28 -6.00
CA LEU A 352 -4.43 -19.62 -5.68
C LEU A 352 -3.99 -20.67 -6.73
N ILE A 353 -3.94 -20.30 -8.01
CA ILE A 353 -3.58 -21.20 -9.10
C ILE A 353 -2.32 -20.68 -9.78
N ARG A 354 -1.23 -21.47 -9.73
CA ARG A 354 0.10 -21.15 -10.27
C ARG A 354 0.60 -22.14 -11.29
N THR A 355 0.08 -23.37 -11.21
CA THR A 355 0.48 -24.46 -12.09
C THR A 355 -0.75 -25.14 -12.72
N ALA A 356 -0.52 -25.97 -13.73
CA ALA A 356 -1.59 -26.71 -14.39
C ALA A 356 -2.24 -27.80 -13.48
N THR A 357 -1.58 -28.14 -12.37
CA THR A 357 -2.04 -29.17 -11.43
C THR A 357 -2.62 -28.63 -10.14
N ASP A 358 -2.49 -27.30 -9.89
CA ASP A 358 -3.01 -26.69 -8.68
C ASP A 358 -4.53 -26.82 -8.64
N LYS A 359 -5.05 -26.97 -7.42
CA LYS A 359 -6.48 -27.04 -7.15
C LYS A 359 -6.78 -26.27 -5.89
N GLY A 360 -7.76 -25.37 -5.93
CA GLY A 360 -8.04 -24.51 -4.79
C GLY A 360 -9.49 -24.04 -4.72
N ALA A 361 -9.80 -23.34 -3.64
CA ALA A 361 -11.11 -22.76 -3.38
C ALA A 361 -11.01 -21.30 -2.93
N VAL A 362 -11.84 -20.45 -3.51
CA VAL A 362 -12.05 -19.07 -3.04
C VAL A 362 -13.38 -19.02 -2.30
N VAL A 363 -13.35 -18.60 -1.04
CA VAL A 363 -14.53 -18.37 -0.21
C VAL A 363 -14.64 -16.89 0.09
N ILE A 364 -15.70 -16.26 -0.38
CA ILE A 364 -15.94 -14.82 -0.18
C ILE A 364 -16.94 -14.65 0.95
N ALA A 365 -16.48 -14.07 2.07
CA ALA A 365 -17.31 -13.84 3.24
C ALA A 365 -18.11 -12.53 3.18
N ASP A 366 -17.89 -11.71 2.15
CA ASP A 366 -18.56 -10.44 1.96
C ASP A 366 -19.84 -10.62 1.12
N PRO A 367 -21.04 -10.50 1.72
CA PRO A 367 -22.30 -10.74 1.01
C PRO A 367 -22.59 -9.71 -0.08
N ARG A 368 -21.89 -8.56 -0.09
CA ARG A 368 -22.05 -7.52 -1.12
C ARG A 368 -21.72 -8.01 -2.52
N ILE A 369 -20.91 -9.09 -2.65
CA ILE A 369 -20.66 -9.72 -3.96
C ILE A 369 -21.94 -10.26 -4.59
N ALA A 370 -22.92 -10.69 -3.78
CA ALA A 370 -24.21 -11.20 -4.25
C ALA A 370 -25.32 -10.14 -4.23
N ARG A 371 -25.26 -9.21 -3.25
CA ARG A 371 -26.38 -8.31 -2.96
C ARG A 371 -26.25 -6.91 -3.57
N SER A 372 -25.00 -6.42 -3.78
CA SER A 372 -24.81 -5.05 -4.29
C SER A 372 -24.92 -4.95 -5.82
N TRP A 373 -25.27 -3.76 -6.31
CA TRP A 373 -25.34 -3.49 -7.75
C TRP A 373 -23.99 -3.63 -8.45
N TYR A 374 -22.89 -3.39 -7.75
CA TYR A 374 -21.51 -3.56 -8.27
C TYR A 374 -20.99 -5.00 -8.11
N GLY A 375 -21.70 -5.85 -7.41
CA GLY A 375 -21.28 -7.25 -7.17
C GLY A 375 -21.07 -8.03 -8.47
N ASP A 376 -21.83 -7.72 -9.52
CA ASP A 376 -21.65 -8.31 -10.85
C ASP A 376 -20.24 -8.12 -11.40
N ARG A 377 -19.61 -6.96 -11.15
CA ARG A 377 -18.25 -6.69 -11.61
C ARG A 377 -17.25 -7.65 -10.94
N PHE A 378 -17.42 -7.92 -9.65
CA PHE A 378 -16.59 -8.87 -8.91
C PHE A 378 -16.86 -10.31 -9.34
N ARG A 379 -18.14 -10.69 -9.59
CA ARG A 379 -18.49 -12.02 -10.10
C ARG A 379 -17.87 -12.28 -11.47
N GLN A 380 -17.84 -11.30 -12.35
CA GLN A 380 -17.19 -11.39 -13.67
C GLN A 380 -15.66 -11.46 -13.60
N ALA A 381 -15.06 -11.06 -12.47
CA ALA A 381 -13.62 -11.18 -12.25
C ALA A 381 -13.19 -12.60 -11.79
N LEU A 382 -14.16 -13.45 -11.42
CA LEU A 382 -13.95 -14.85 -11.06
C LEU A 382 -13.93 -15.74 -12.31
N PRO A 383 -13.23 -16.89 -12.28
CA PRO A 383 -13.26 -17.87 -13.37
C PRO A 383 -14.66 -18.40 -13.67
N ALA A 384 -15.45 -18.61 -12.61
CA ALA A 384 -16.86 -18.99 -12.69
C ALA A 384 -17.68 -18.19 -11.67
N PRO A 385 -18.97 -17.93 -11.89
CA PRO A 385 -19.83 -17.28 -10.91
C PRO A 385 -19.81 -18.05 -9.58
N PRO A 386 -19.67 -17.34 -8.42
CA PRO A 386 -19.59 -18.03 -7.15
C PRO A 386 -20.95 -18.64 -6.79
N ARG A 387 -20.92 -19.87 -6.26
CA ARG A 387 -22.10 -20.46 -5.66
C ARG A 387 -22.37 -19.77 -4.32
N VAL A 388 -23.55 -19.19 -4.17
CA VAL A 388 -23.99 -18.61 -2.90
C VAL A 388 -24.40 -19.71 -1.95
N VAL A 389 -23.85 -19.69 -0.73
CA VAL A 389 -24.11 -20.64 0.36
C VAL A 389 -24.56 -19.90 1.61
N ARG A 390 -25.36 -20.57 2.45
CA ARG A 390 -25.97 -19.95 3.61
C ARG A 390 -25.05 -19.90 4.84
N SER A 391 -24.03 -20.78 4.87
CA SER A 391 -23.13 -20.85 6.01
C SER A 391 -21.76 -21.44 5.62
N ALA A 392 -20.79 -21.31 6.54
CA ALA A 392 -19.46 -21.90 6.39
C ALA A 392 -19.49 -23.44 6.41
N GLU A 393 -20.44 -24.06 7.14
CA GLU A 393 -20.65 -25.50 7.14
C GLU A 393 -21.09 -26.02 5.78
N GLU A 394 -22.02 -25.33 5.12
CA GLU A 394 -22.41 -25.65 3.74
C GLU A 394 -21.23 -25.51 2.80
N ALA A 395 -20.44 -24.43 2.93
CA ALA A 395 -19.23 -24.22 2.16
C ALA A 395 -18.24 -25.38 2.37
N ALA A 396 -17.95 -25.73 3.62
CA ALA A 396 -17.05 -26.82 3.96
C ALA A 396 -17.49 -28.17 3.36
N HIS A 397 -18.76 -28.51 3.44
CA HIS A 397 -19.30 -29.74 2.85
C HIS A 397 -19.15 -29.80 1.32
N LEU A 398 -19.33 -28.67 0.64
CA LEU A 398 -19.11 -28.58 -0.80
C LEU A 398 -17.63 -28.76 -1.14
N LEU A 399 -16.76 -28.14 -0.35
CA LEU A 399 -15.32 -28.19 -0.56
C LEU A 399 -14.71 -29.56 -0.23
N LEU A 400 -15.27 -30.32 0.72
CA LEU A 400 -14.87 -31.72 0.94
C LEU A 400 -15.09 -32.60 -0.30
N ARG A 401 -16.10 -32.28 -1.13
CA ARG A 401 -16.33 -32.98 -2.40
C ARG A 401 -15.49 -32.44 -3.54
N TRP A 402 -15.03 -31.21 -3.43
CA TRP A 402 -14.17 -30.55 -4.42
C TRP A 402 -12.74 -31.02 -4.33
N PHE A 403 -12.22 -31.08 -3.11
CA PHE A 403 -10.89 -31.63 -2.86
C PHE A 403 -10.97 -33.15 -2.75
N PRO A 404 -9.99 -33.87 -3.36
CA PRO A 404 -9.92 -35.33 -3.27
C PRO A 404 -9.59 -35.80 -1.86
#